data_1b0df6339373fc78b6105f13ed9dc6c6
#
_entry.id   1b0df6339373fc78b6105f13ed9dc6c6
#
_cell.length_a   1.000
_cell.length_b   1.000
_cell.length_c   1.000
_cell.angle_alpha   90.00
_cell.angle_beta   90.00
_cell.angle_gamma   90.00
#
_symmetry.space_group_name_H-M   'P 1'
#
loop_
_entity.id
_entity.type
_entity.pdbx_description
1 polymer ?
#
loop_
_entity_poly.entity_id
_entity_poly.type
_entity_poly.pdbx_seq_one_letter_code
_entity_poly.pdbx_strand_id
1 'polypeptide(L)'
;FSAWQKKSYYKTSDTFCTLGLLVGNMVVVVATKGLTLAFHIYLYQFKIFDIASMVPLWMMWLMAFILIDLVFYIYHRMSHRVSFLWAIHMSHHSSEEMNFAVSFRQAWFGPISKIPFFMILPLIGLDPTIVAVAGSISTLWGIVGHTQIINKLGPLEIFLNTPSHHRVHHGANKQYIDKNYGNLLIIWDKMFGTFEPCLLYTSPSPRD
;
A
#
# COMPACT_ATOMS: atom_id res chain seq x y z
N PHE A 1 0.06 -5.17 -24.95
CA PHE A 1 1.16 -5.96 -24.37
C PHE A 1 0.71 -7.42 -24.13
N SER A 2 -0.40 -7.66 -23.45
CA SER A 2 -0.98 -9.00 -23.20
C SER A 2 -1.22 -9.77 -24.52
N ALA A 3 -1.86 -9.12 -25.50
CA ALA A 3 -2.09 -9.69 -26.82
C ALA A 3 -0.77 -10.02 -27.56
N TRP A 4 0.24 -9.17 -27.44
CA TRP A 4 1.55 -9.37 -28.04
C TRP A 4 2.30 -10.58 -27.43
N GLN A 5 2.18 -10.80 -26.12
CA GLN A 5 2.78 -11.95 -25.43
C GLN A 5 1.94 -13.24 -25.53
N LYS A 6 0.76 -13.21 -26.17
CA LYS A 6 -0.21 -14.32 -26.23
C LYS A 6 -0.58 -14.88 -24.85
N LYS A 7 -0.57 -14.01 -23.82
CA LYS A 7 -0.97 -14.35 -22.45
C LYS A 7 -2.17 -13.50 -22.04
N SER A 8 -3.16 -14.11 -21.42
CA SER A 8 -4.29 -13.39 -20.84
C SER A 8 -3.92 -12.99 -19.41
N TYR A 9 -3.60 -11.70 -19.21
CA TYR A 9 -3.36 -11.12 -17.89
C TYR A 9 -4.60 -10.49 -17.28
N TYR A 10 -5.72 -10.44 -18.01
CA TYR A 10 -6.96 -9.79 -17.60
C TYR A 10 -8.15 -10.69 -17.92
N LYS A 11 -8.94 -11.02 -16.89
CA LYS A 11 -10.26 -11.64 -17.04
C LYS A 11 -11.32 -10.54 -17.02
N THR A 12 -12.25 -10.57 -17.96
CA THR A 12 -13.28 -9.53 -18.11
C THR A 12 -14.15 -9.39 -16.85
N SER A 13 -14.60 -10.50 -16.28
CA SER A 13 -15.42 -10.51 -15.07
C SER A 13 -14.69 -9.91 -13.87
N ASP A 14 -13.42 -10.26 -13.68
CA ASP A 14 -12.57 -9.73 -12.61
C ASP A 14 -12.33 -8.22 -12.79
N THR A 15 -12.09 -7.79 -14.03
CA THR A 15 -11.91 -6.36 -14.35
C THR A 15 -13.18 -5.55 -14.06
N PHE A 16 -14.38 -6.05 -14.41
CA PHE A 16 -15.63 -5.35 -14.07
C PHE A 16 -15.87 -5.29 -12.56
N CYS A 17 -15.57 -6.34 -11.82
CA CYS A 17 -15.63 -6.31 -10.36
C CYS A 17 -14.69 -5.24 -9.79
N THR A 18 -13.46 -5.18 -10.30
CA THR A 18 -12.48 -4.15 -9.91
C THR A 18 -12.97 -2.74 -10.21
N LEU A 19 -13.59 -2.51 -11.38
CA LEU A 19 -14.15 -1.20 -11.73
C LEU A 19 -15.28 -0.79 -10.77
N GLY A 20 -16.16 -1.70 -10.38
CA GLY A 20 -17.20 -1.44 -9.39
C GLY A 20 -16.62 -1.03 -8.02
N LEU A 21 -15.58 -1.74 -7.56
CA LEU A 21 -14.88 -1.39 -6.33
C LEU A 21 -14.16 -0.03 -6.44
N LEU A 22 -13.51 0.23 -7.58
CA LEU A 22 -12.85 1.50 -7.86
C LEU A 22 -13.82 2.68 -7.79
N VAL A 23 -14.96 2.59 -8.48
CA VAL A 23 -15.97 3.68 -8.50
C VAL A 23 -16.43 4.00 -7.07
N GLY A 24 -16.83 3.01 -6.29
CA GLY A 24 -17.25 3.24 -4.91
C GLY A 24 -16.13 3.77 -4.02
N ASN A 25 -14.90 3.25 -4.18
CA ASN A 25 -13.73 3.78 -3.47
C ASN A 25 -13.46 5.24 -3.83
N MET A 26 -13.53 5.61 -5.12
CA MET A 26 -13.35 7.00 -5.58
C MET A 26 -14.39 7.94 -4.99
N VAL A 27 -15.66 7.54 -4.91
CA VAL A 27 -16.71 8.31 -4.24
C VAL A 27 -16.34 8.60 -2.78
N VAL A 28 -15.93 7.57 -2.04
CA VAL A 28 -15.52 7.72 -0.64
C VAL A 28 -14.28 8.59 -0.51
N VAL A 29 -13.27 8.39 -1.38
CA VAL A 29 -12.04 9.22 -1.39
C VAL A 29 -12.39 10.69 -1.62
N VAL A 30 -13.19 11.00 -2.65
CA VAL A 30 -13.58 12.39 -2.95
C VAL A 30 -14.35 13.01 -1.79
N ALA A 31 -15.29 12.26 -1.19
CA ALA A 31 -16.10 12.74 -0.07
C ALA A 31 -15.27 12.97 1.21
N THR A 32 -14.21 12.18 1.43
CA THR A 32 -13.49 12.20 2.71
C THR A 32 -12.12 12.89 2.64
N LYS A 33 -11.52 13.05 1.46
CA LYS A 33 -10.15 13.55 1.31
C LYS A 33 -9.95 14.95 1.90
N GLY A 34 -10.88 15.87 1.63
CA GLY A 34 -10.85 17.23 2.18
C GLY A 34 -10.97 17.22 3.72
N LEU A 35 -11.90 16.42 4.25
CA LEU A 35 -12.09 16.27 5.70
C LEU A 35 -10.86 15.63 6.35
N THR A 36 -10.27 14.63 5.73
CA THR A 36 -9.05 13.98 6.24
C THR A 36 -7.88 14.97 6.29
N LEU A 37 -7.69 15.76 5.24
CA LEU A 37 -6.64 16.78 5.23
C LEU A 37 -6.91 17.87 6.29
N ALA A 38 -8.15 18.36 6.39
CA ALA A 38 -8.52 19.34 7.42
C ALA A 38 -8.30 18.79 8.83
N PHE A 39 -8.61 17.51 9.05
CA PHE A 39 -8.34 16.83 10.32
C PHE A 39 -6.84 16.70 10.61
N HIS A 40 -6.02 16.38 9.63
CA HIS A 40 -4.56 16.35 9.79
C HIS A 40 -3.98 17.75 10.09
N ILE A 41 -4.49 18.81 9.42
CA ILE A 41 -4.10 20.21 9.70
C ILE A 41 -4.51 20.60 11.14
N TYR A 42 -5.71 20.18 11.57
CA TYR A 42 -6.15 20.39 12.96
C TYR A 42 -5.23 19.67 13.95
N LEU A 43 -4.91 18.40 13.74
CA LEU A 43 -4.00 17.64 14.60
C LEU A 43 -2.58 18.23 14.63
N TYR A 44 -2.12 18.80 13.53
CA TYR A 44 -0.81 19.43 13.46
C TYR A 44 -0.65 20.64 14.41
N GLN A 45 -1.74 21.26 14.83
CA GLN A 45 -1.71 22.31 15.86
C GLN A 45 -1.27 21.78 17.23
N PHE A 46 -1.43 20.48 17.46
CA PHE A 46 -1.03 19.78 18.69
C PHE A 46 0.28 19.00 18.52
N LYS A 47 1.08 19.35 17.53
CA LYS A 47 2.36 18.69 17.25
C LYS A 47 3.27 18.65 18.48
N ILE A 48 3.88 17.47 18.71
CA ILE A 48 4.83 17.25 19.80
C ILE A 48 6.18 17.91 19.51
N PHE A 49 6.61 17.82 18.24
CA PHE A 49 7.89 18.39 17.79
C PHE A 49 7.65 19.42 16.70
N ASP A 50 8.40 20.51 16.72
CA ASP A 50 8.40 21.50 15.64
C ASP A 50 9.44 21.14 14.58
N ILE A 51 9.23 20.01 13.90
CA ILE A 51 10.18 19.44 12.92
C ILE A 51 10.56 20.48 11.86
N ALA A 52 9.61 21.33 11.46
CA ALA A 52 9.85 22.36 10.45
C ALA A 52 10.94 23.37 10.84
N SER A 53 11.10 23.63 12.13
CA SER A 53 12.18 24.50 12.64
C SER A 53 13.48 23.75 12.92
N MET A 54 13.42 22.41 13.05
CA MET A 54 14.56 21.58 13.49
C MET A 54 15.39 21.04 12.32
N VAL A 55 14.77 20.84 11.15
CA VAL A 55 15.43 20.18 10.02
C VAL A 55 15.17 20.92 8.69
N PRO A 56 16.09 20.85 7.73
CA PRO A 56 15.88 21.44 6.40
C PRO A 56 14.79 20.66 5.64
N LEU A 57 14.17 21.34 4.66
CA LEU A 57 13.03 20.83 3.90
C LEU A 57 13.28 19.44 3.27
N TRP A 58 14.46 19.19 2.71
CA TRP A 58 14.77 17.90 2.10
C TRP A 58 14.75 16.74 3.12
N MET A 59 15.20 17.01 4.34
CA MET A 59 15.19 16.02 5.43
C MET A 59 13.74 15.75 5.89
N MET A 60 12.88 16.77 5.91
CA MET A 60 11.46 16.60 6.21
C MET A 60 10.77 15.69 5.18
N TRP A 61 11.10 15.85 3.89
CA TRP A 61 10.62 14.93 2.84
C TRP A 61 11.10 13.50 3.06
N LEU A 62 12.37 13.31 3.36
CA LEU A 62 12.94 11.98 3.64
C LEU A 62 12.25 11.33 4.85
N MET A 63 12.09 12.08 5.93
CA MET A 63 11.36 11.61 7.12
C MET A 63 9.91 11.25 6.79
N ALA A 64 9.23 12.08 6.00
CA ALA A 64 7.86 11.80 5.58
C ALA A 64 7.76 10.48 4.81
N PHE A 65 8.62 10.23 3.82
CA PHE A 65 8.62 8.96 3.06
C PHE A 65 8.87 7.76 3.97
N ILE A 66 9.86 7.83 4.85
CA ILE A 66 10.21 6.73 5.77
C ILE A 66 9.05 6.46 6.74
N LEU A 67 8.49 7.49 7.35
CA LEU A 67 7.46 7.33 8.38
C LEU A 67 6.09 6.96 7.79
N ILE A 68 5.73 7.49 6.63
CA ILE A 68 4.53 7.07 5.89
C ILE A 68 4.62 5.58 5.57
N ASP A 69 5.76 5.11 5.10
CA ASP A 69 5.95 3.72 4.71
C ASP A 69 5.93 2.79 5.94
N LEU A 70 6.52 3.21 7.06
CA LEU A 70 6.42 2.49 8.33
C LEU A 70 4.97 2.40 8.82
N VAL A 71 4.24 3.51 8.82
CA VAL A 71 2.82 3.54 9.22
C VAL A 71 1.98 2.68 8.29
N PHE A 72 2.27 2.70 6.98
CA PHE A 72 1.61 1.83 6.03
C PHE A 72 1.91 0.35 6.33
N TYR A 73 3.16 -0.02 6.59
CA TYR A 73 3.53 -1.38 6.98
C TYR A 73 2.74 -1.85 8.20
N ILE A 74 2.65 -1.02 9.25
CA ILE A 74 1.89 -1.34 10.46
C ILE A 74 0.40 -1.53 10.13
N TYR A 75 -0.20 -0.57 9.41
CA TYR A 75 -1.60 -0.66 8.97
C TYR A 75 -1.85 -1.92 8.15
N HIS A 76 -0.99 -2.22 7.17
CA HIS A 76 -1.14 -3.34 6.26
C HIS A 76 -1.01 -4.69 7.00
N ARG A 77 -0.02 -4.81 7.88
CA ARG A 77 0.13 -5.98 8.76
C ARG A 77 -1.09 -6.16 9.67
N MET A 78 -1.59 -5.08 10.26
CA MET A 78 -2.82 -5.12 11.07
C MET A 78 -4.04 -5.51 10.23
N SER A 79 -4.11 -5.08 8.97
CA SER A 79 -5.19 -5.45 8.05
C SER A 79 -5.24 -6.95 7.75
N HIS A 80 -4.14 -7.66 7.90
CA HIS A 80 -4.10 -9.13 7.79
C HIS A 80 -4.31 -9.86 9.13
N ARG A 81 -4.19 -9.18 10.26
CA ARG A 81 -4.22 -9.81 11.59
C ARG A 81 -5.47 -9.51 12.40
N VAL A 82 -6.15 -8.41 12.11
CA VAL A 82 -7.36 -7.97 12.81
C VAL A 82 -8.56 -8.22 11.91
N SER A 83 -9.48 -9.07 12.33
CA SER A 83 -10.63 -9.51 11.52
C SER A 83 -11.45 -8.37 10.91
N PHE A 84 -11.69 -7.29 11.66
CA PHE A 84 -12.41 -6.13 11.14
C PHE A 84 -11.65 -5.44 9.99
N LEU A 85 -10.33 -5.25 10.13
CA LEU A 85 -9.50 -4.67 9.07
C LEU A 85 -9.33 -5.62 7.89
N TRP A 86 -9.25 -6.93 8.17
CA TRP A 86 -9.25 -7.96 7.13
C TRP A 86 -10.53 -7.94 6.30
N ALA A 87 -11.70 -7.81 6.93
CA ALA A 87 -12.97 -7.71 6.21
C ALA A 87 -13.02 -6.55 5.21
N ILE A 88 -12.26 -5.47 5.47
CA ILE A 88 -12.07 -4.36 4.54
C ILE A 88 -11.02 -4.73 3.48
N HIS A 89 -9.89 -5.31 3.89
CA HIS A 89 -8.72 -5.52 3.02
C HIS A 89 -8.85 -6.75 2.12
N MET A 90 -9.62 -7.77 2.52
CA MET A 90 -9.80 -9.01 1.76
C MET A 90 -10.30 -8.81 0.33
N SER A 91 -11.05 -7.73 0.06
CA SER A 91 -11.48 -7.40 -1.30
C SER A 91 -10.30 -7.17 -2.24
N HIS A 92 -9.20 -6.61 -1.74
CA HIS A 92 -7.96 -6.41 -2.47
C HIS A 92 -7.28 -7.75 -2.81
N HIS A 93 -7.35 -8.73 -1.93
CA HIS A 93 -6.79 -10.08 -2.11
C HIS A 93 -7.74 -11.06 -2.80
N SER A 94 -8.95 -10.65 -3.18
CA SER A 94 -9.96 -11.55 -3.75
C SER A 94 -9.80 -11.84 -5.25
N SER A 95 -8.82 -11.27 -5.94
CA SER A 95 -8.53 -11.56 -7.34
C SER A 95 -7.57 -12.73 -7.50
N GLU A 96 -7.86 -13.61 -8.46
CA GLU A 96 -6.93 -14.64 -8.93
C GLU A 96 -5.87 -14.09 -9.88
N GLU A 97 -5.99 -12.83 -10.27
CA GLU A 97 -5.10 -12.17 -11.20
C GLU A 97 -4.13 -11.25 -10.46
N MET A 98 -2.94 -11.06 -11.04
CA MET A 98 -1.98 -10.08 -10.58
C MET A 98 -1.64 -9.14 -11.74
N ASN A 99 -2.36 -8.03 -11.81
CA ASN A 99 -2.20 -7.04 -12.87
C ASN A 99 -2.53 -5.63 -12.32
N PHE A 100 -2.26 -4.60 -13.12
CA PHE A 100 -2.50 -3.22 -12.69
C PHE A 100 -3.97 -2.91 -12.32
N ALA A 101 -4.93 -3.63 -12.87
CA ALA A 101 -6.33 -3.43 -12.46
C ALA A 101 -6.54 -3.81 -10.99
N VAL A 102 -5.87 -4.86 -10.50
CA VAL A 102 -5.99 -5.32 -9.11
C VAL A 102 -5.50 -4.25 -8.12
N SER A 103 -4.55 -3.40 -8.47
CA SER A 103 -4.13 -2.29 -7.62
C SER A 103 -5.28 -1.33 -7.28
N PHE A 104 -6.28 -1.21 -8.16
CA PHE A 104 -7.48 -0.40 -7.98
C PHE A 104 -8.64 -1.15 -7.30
N ARG A 105 -8.45 -2.43 -6.99
CA ARG A 105 -9.41 -3.25 -6.26
C ARG A 105 -9.36 -2.94 -4.77
N GLN A 106 -9.83 -1.75 -4.41
CA GLN A 106 -9.78 -1.23 -3.05
C GLN A 106 -11.19 -1.22 -2.42
N ALA A 107 -11.28 -1.65 -1.16
CA ALA A 107 -12.55 -1.56 -0.43
C ALA A 107 -12.99 -0.11 -0.26
N TRP A 108 -14.29 0.13 -0.26
CA TRP A 108 -14.86 1.47 -0.11
C TRP A 108 -14.48 2.15 1.21
N PHE A 109 -14.39 1.36 2.30
CA PHE A 109 -13.99 1.86 3.62
C PHE A 109 -12.47 1.89 3.85
N GLY A 110 -11.67 1.46 2.87
CA GLY A 110 -10.20 1.46 2.96
C GLY A 110 -9.61 2.83 3.31
N PRO A 111 -10.02 3.94 2.66
CA PRO A 111 -9.53 5.27 3.00
C PRO A 111 -9.81 5.67 4.45
N ILE A 112 -10.99 5.34 4.95
CA ILE A 112 -11.41 5.68 6.33
C ILE A 112 -10.63 4.86 7.36
N SER A 113 -10.43 3.56 7.12
CA SER A 113 -9.72 2.67 8.04
C SER A 113 -8.24 3.03 8.24
N LYS A 114 -7.65 3.79 7.32
CA LYS A 114 -6.26 4.29 7.41
C LYS A 114 -6.12 5.48 8.37
N ILE A 115 -7.17 6.29 8.55
CA ILE A 115 -7.10 7.55 9.28
C ILE A 115 -6.49 7.38 10.69
N PRO A 116 -6.92 6.41 11.54
CA PRO A 116 -6.37 6.24 12.89
C PRO A 116 -4.87 5.96 12.93
N PHE A 117 -4.33 5.36 11.89
CA PHE A 117 -2.89 5.06 11.79
C PHE A 117 -2.10 6.28 11.35
N PHE A 118 -2.59 6.99 10.32
CA PHE A 118 -1.87 8.11 9.72
C PHE A 118 -1.96 9.40 10.53
N MET A 119 -2.89 9.53 11.48
CA MET A 119 -3.01 10.68 12.37
C MET A 119 -1.78 10.91 13.25
N ILE A 120 -0.96 9.89 13.48
CA ILE A 120 0.29 10.04 14.23
C ILE A 120 1.29 10.97 13.54
N LEU A 121 1.28 11.04 12.20
CA LEU A 121 2.26 11.80 11.42
C LEU A 121 2.18 13.32 11.69
N PRO A 122 1.02 13.98 11.60
CA PRO A 122 0.92 15.38 11.99
C PRO A 122 1.15 15.61 13.50
N LEU A 123 0.77 14.67 14.37
CA LEU A 123 1.00 14.80 15.80
C LEU A 123 2.49 14.77 16.17
N ILE A 124 3.32 13.99 15.49
CA ILE A 124 4.77 14.04 15.72
C ILE A 124 5.44 15.27 15.08
N GLY A 125 4.72 16.05 14.26
CA GLY A 125 5.19 17.31 13.68
C GLY A 125 5.55 17.28 12.20
N LEU A 126 5.16 16.24 11.46
CA LEU A 126 5.28 16.26 9.99
C LEU A 126 4.20 17.15 9.38
N ASP A 127 4.60 18.03 8.47
CA ASP A 127 3.68 18.91 7.76
C ASP A 127 2.61 18.10 6.97
N PRO A 128 1.31 18.36 7.18
CA PRO A 128 0.24 17.63 6.54
C PRO A 128 0.26 17.65 5.01
N THR A 129 0.77 18.75 4.40
CA THR A 129 0.87 18.86 2.95
C THR A 129 1.97 17.95 2.42
N ILE A 130 3.12 17.91 3.09
CA ILE A 130 4.22 17.00 2.75
C ILE A 130 3.76 15.55 2.91
N VAL A 131 3.06 15.22 4.00
CA VAL A 131 2.48 13.88 4.22
C VAL A 131 1.51 13.51 3.11
N ALA A 132 0.62 14.41 2.70
CA ALA A 132 -0.36 14.16 1.64
C ALA A 132 0.31 13.91 0.28
N VAL A 133 1.32 14.72 -0.08
CA VAL A 133 2.04 14.56 -1.35
C VAL A 133 2.92 13.31 -1.35
N ALA A 134 3.72 13.10 -0.31
CA ALA A 134 4.56 11.91 -0.19
C ALA A 134 3.73 10.61 -0.15
N GLY A 135 2.58 10.62 0.54
CA GLY A 135 1.64 9.51 0.54
C GLY A 135 1.04 9.22 -0.83
N SER A 136 0.78 10.26 -1.64
CA SER A 136 0.32 10.09 -3.01
C SER A 136 1.39 9.45 -3.89
N ILE A 137 2.64 9.87 -3.77
CA ILE A 137 3.79 9.27 -4.48
C ILE A 137 3.98 7.80 -4.05
N SER A 138 3.90 7.53 -2.74
CA SER A 138 3.97 6.16 -2.21
C SER A 138 2.85 5.26 -2.77
N THR A 139 1.65 5.80 -2.94
CA THR A 139 0.52 5.07 -3.57
C THR A 139 0.83 4.70 -5.02
N LEU A 140 1.46 5.59 -5.81
CA LEU A 140 1.85 5.28 -7.18
C LEU A 140 2.86 4.11 -7.24
N TRP A 141 3.79 4.06 -6.29
CA TRP A 141 4.70 2.91 -6.19
C TRP A 141 3.94 1.61 -5.91
N GLY A 142 2.99 1.62 -4.99
CA GLY A 142 2.12 0.48 -4.70
C GLY A 142 1.36 -0.04 -5.92
N ILE A 143 0.91 0.86 -6.82
CA ILE A 143 0.28 0.47 -8.09
C ILE A 143 1.27 -0.32 -8.97
N VAL A 144 2.52 0.16 -9.09
CA VAL A 144 3.57 -0.52 -9.87
C VAL A 144 3.89 -1.91 -9.32
N GLY A 145 3.70 -2.13 -8.02
CA GLY A 145 3.85 -3.44 -7.39
C GLY A 145 2.97 -4.54 -7.99
N HIS A 146 1.79 -4.18 -8.51
CA HIS A 146 0.79 -5.14 -9.01
C HIS A 146 1.03 -5.52 -10.48
N THR A 147 2.11 -6.23 -10.74
CA THR A 147 2.40 -6.72 -12.10
C THR A 147 3.13 -8.06 -12.11
N GLN A 148 2.80 -8.87 -13.11
CA GLN A 148 3.53 -10.11 -13.44
C GLN A 148 4.62 -9.87 -14.50
N ILE A 149 4.67 -8.68 -15.10
CA ILE A 149 5.55 -8.38 -16.25
C ILE A 149 6.96 -8.09 -15.77
N ILE A 150 7.08 -7.38 -14.65
CA ILE A 150 8.38 -7.04 -14.06
C ILE A 150 8.80 -8.18 -13.14
N ASN A 151 9.91 -8.83 -13.49
CA ASN A 151 10.53 -9.85 -12.67
C ASN A 151 11.31 -9.21 -11.50
N LYS A 152 12.45 -9.78 -11.13
CA LYS A 152 13.34 -9.24 -10.10
C LYS A 152 14.05 -7.98 -10.60
N LEU A 153 14.15 -6.97 -9.74
CA LEU A 153 14.85 -5.71 -10.01
C LEU A 153 16.30 -5.73 -9.48
N GLY A 154 16.87 -6.92 -9.28
CA GLY A 154 18.27 -7.07 -8.87
C GLY A 154 18.58 -6.41 -7.52
N PRO A 155 19.66 -5.61 -7.41
CA PRO A 155 20.08 -5.00 -6.14
C PRO A 155 19.04 -4.10 -5.45
N LEU A 156 18.07 -3.57 -6.21
CA LEU A 156 17.00 -2.76 -5.65
C LEU A 156 16.11 -3.55 -4.68
N GLU A 157 16.03 -4.87 -4.83
CA GLU A 157 15.27 -5.76 -3.94
C GLU A 157 15.86 -5.86 -2.52
N ILE A 158 17.06 -5.34 -2.31
CA ILE A 158 17.65 -5.27 -0.97
C ILE A 158 16.88 -4.27 -0.10
N PHE A 159 16.43 -3.16 -0.69
CA PHE A 159 15.82 -2.03 0.02
C PHE A 159 14.35 -1.83 -0.32
N LEU A 160 13.98 -2.01 -1.60
CA LEU A 160 12.64 -1.70 -2.09
C LEU A 160 11.74 -2.93 -2.08
N ASN A 161 10.47 -2.70 -1.76
CA ASN A 161 9.41 -3.66 -2.04
C ASN A 161 9.08 -3.59 -3.54
N THR A 162 9.51 -4.61 -4.27
CA THR A 162 9.41 -4.68 -5.73
C THR A 162 8.19 -5.51 -6.14
N PRO A 163 7.82 -5.52 -7.44
CA PRO A 163 6.75 -6.41 -7.92
C PRO A 163 6.97 -7.89 -7.57
N SER A 164 8.22 -8.35 -7.49
CA SER A 164 8.51 -9.73 -7.08
C SER A 164 8.13 -10.00 -5.62
N HIS A 165 8.40 -9.05 -4.72
CA HIS A 165 8.02 -9.14 -3.31
C HIS A 165 6.50 -9.01 -3.12
N HIS A 166 5.87 -8.14 -3.89
CA HIS A 166 4.42 -7.93 -3.79
C HIS A 166 3.63 -9.13 -4.34
N ARG A 167 4.16 -9.87 -5.34
CA ARG A 167 3.60 -11.16 -5.75
C ARG A 167 3.62 -12.20 -4.64
N VAL A 168 4.67 -12.22 -3.82
CA VAL A 168 4.70 -13.07 -2.61
C VAL A 168 3.58 -12.68 -1.65
N HIS A 169 3.38 -11.38 -1.43
CA HIS A 169 2.33 -10.88 -0.57
C HIS A 169 0.91 -11.33 -1.02
N HIS A 170 0.65 -11.33 -2.33
CA HIS A 170 -0.61 -11.81 -2.91
C HIS A 170 -0.65 -13.33 -3.12
N GLY A 171 0.44 -14.05 -2.88
CA GLY A 171 0.52 -15.49 -3.10
C GLY A 171 -0.25 -16.30 -2.07
N ALA A 172 -1.02 -17.31 -2.51
CA ALA A 172 -1.74 -18.25 -1.64
C ALA A 172 -0.88 -19.42 -1.16
N ASN A 173 0.38 -19.51 -1.59
CA ASN A 173 1.30 -20.52 -1.12
C ASN A 173 1.49 -20.41 0.38
N LYS A 174 1.45 -21.53 1.10
CA LYS A 174 1.51 -21.58 2.56
C LYS A 174 2.68 -20.78 3.16
N GLN A 175 3.84 -20.78 2.50
CA GLN A 175 5.03 -20.02 2.93
C GLN A 175 4.91 -18.52 2.70
N TYR A 176 4.00 -18.06 1.82
CA TYR A 176 3.82 -16.67 1.44
C TYR A 176 2.69 -15.97 2.22
N ILE A 177 1.87 -16.75 2.92
CA ILE A 177 0.80 -16.19 3.74
C ILE A 177 1.41 -15.29 4.81
N ASP A 178 0.84 -14.09 4.95
CA ASP A 178 1.26 -13.10 5.94
C ASP A 178 2.72 -12.62 5.81
N LYS A 179 3.19 -12.45 4.56
CA LYS A 179 4.53 -11.96 4.23
C LYS A 179 4.50 -10.69 3.39
N ASN A 180 5.60 -9.92 3.44
CA ASN A 180 5.91 -8.76 2.59
C ASN A 180 4.84 -7.66 2.61
N TYR A 181 4.58 -7.08 3.77
CA TYR A 181 3.58 -6.02 3.98
C TYR A 181 4.02 -4.61 3.58
N GLY A 182 5.32 -4.37 3.36
CA GLY A 182 5.85 -3.05 2.99
C GLY A 182 5.23 -2.52 1.70
N ASN A 183 5.16 -1.20 1.54
CA ASN A 183 4.74 -0.59 0.28
C ASN A 183 5.95 -0.19 -0.57
N LEU A 184 6.77 0.74 -0.09
CA LEU A 184 7.97 1.20 -0.79
C LEU A 184 9.21 0.42 -0.35
N LEU A 185 9.41 0.26 0.97
CA LEU A 185 10.60 -0.33 1.56
C LEU A 185 10.31 -1.74 2.09
N ILE A 186 11.11 -2.72 1.66
CA ILE A 186 11.08 -4.09 2.18
C ILE A 186 11.82 -4.22 3.52
N ILE A 187 12.45 -3.15 3.95
CA ILE A 187 13.27 -3.10 5.17
C ILE A 187 12.43 -3.42 6.40
N TRP A 188 11.19 -2.95 6.47
CA TRP A 188 10.28 -3.22 7.58
C TRP A 188 9.97 -4.72 7.73
N ASP A 189 9.72 -5.39 6.61
CA ASP A 189 9.49 -6.84 6.61
C ASP A 189 10.70 -7.60 7.12
N LYS A 190 11.91 -7.18 6.74
CA LYS A 190 13.15 -7.77 7.23
C LYS A 190 13.35 -7.51 8.73
N MET A 191 13.10 -6.29 9.19
CA MET A 191 13.25 -5.90 10.60
C MET A 191 12.25 -6.63 11.52
N PHE A 192 11.02 -6.83 11.05
CA PHE A 192 9.95 -7.42 11.86
C PHE A 192 9.66 -8.90 11.55
N GLY A 193 10.51 -9.56 10.76
CA GLY A 193 10.46 -11.02 10.49
C GLY A 193 9.31 -11.46 9.57
N THR A 194 8.76 -10.55 8.77
CA THR A 194 7.70 -10.84 7.81
C THR A 194 8.20 -10.92 6.36
N PHE A 195 9.51 -10.87 6.16
CA PHE A 195 10.10 -10.99 4.82
C PHE A 195 10.11 -12.43 4.34
N GLU A 196 9.73 -12.62 3.05
CA GLU A 196 9.89 -13.88 2.32
C GLU A 196 10.32 -13.57 0.88
N PRO A 197 11.42 -14.19 0.37
CA PRO A 197 11.85 -13.98 -1.00
C PRO A 197 10.91 -14.69 -1.99
N CYS A 198 10.82 -14.15 -3.21
CA CYS A 198 10.10 -14.82 -4.30
C CYS A 198 10.96 -15.96 -4.87
N LEU A 199 10.71 -17.17 -4.43
CA LEU A 199 11.40 -18.39 -4.89
C LEU A 199 10.65 -19.09 -6.01
N LEU A 200 9.32 -18.98 -6.02
CA LEU A 200 8.44 -19.61 -7.00
C LEU A 200 7.74 -18.52 -7.83
N TYR A 201 7.59 -18.77 -9.13
CA TYR A 201 6.66 -18.00 -9.93
C TYR A 201 5.25 -18.42 -9.52
N THR A 202 4.62 -17.58 -8.71
CA THR A 202 3.28 -17.87 -8.21
C THR A 202 2.25 -17.11 -9.01
N SER A 203 1.25 -17.84 -9.50
CA SER A 203 -0.02 -17.20 -9.83
C SER A 203 -0.68 -16.81 -8.51
N PRO A 204 -1.18 -15.58 -8.35
CA PRO A 204 -2.01 -15.23 -7.21
C PRO A 204 -3.22 -16.15 -7.17
N SER A 205 -3.60 -16.56 -5.98
CA SER A 205 -4.87 -17.26 -5.74
C SER A 205 -5.60 -16.48 -4.65
N PRO A 206 -6.95 -16.41 -4.68
CA PRO A 206 -7.69 -15.83 -3.57
C PRO A 206 -7.26 -16.54 -2.29
N ARG A 207 -7.07 -15.75 -1.23
CA ARG A 207 -6.92 -16.32 0.10
C ARG A 207 -8.30 -16.65 0.63
N ASP A 208 -8.50 -17.88 1.00
CA ASP A 208 -9.69 -18.35 1.70
C ASP A 208 -9.81 -17.72 3.09
#